data_637a2c20d697cde6c745bc08ce7e87bd
#
_entry.id   637a2c20d697cde6c745bc08ce7e87bd
#
_cell.length_a   1.000
_cell.length_b   1.000
_cell.length_c   1.000
_cell.angle_alpha   90.00
_cell.angle_beta   90.00
_cell.angle_gamma   90.00
#
_symmetry.space_group_name_H-M   'P 1'
#
loop_
_entity.id
_entity.type
_entity.pdbx_description
1 polymer ?
#
loop_
_entity_poly.entity_id
_entity_poly.type
_entity_poly.pdbx_seq_one_letter_code
_entity_poly.pdbx_strand_id
1 'polypeptide(L)'
;MRKGQKRKLLGIGLVLLWCGIAACGPAGGEETGAPTPEMTAIVAPEPTQDLMEQSDVTSVPEATATPVPTEATTVTPTPTHTPARNEGIEIPAEYRMMKKDAAGTVEEITYTTKDYYGNGEEVIKPAYVYLPAGYDTEKQYNVLFVMHGGGGDQSEFGIQHTLSSLRLALDNLIYYGDIEPLIVVFPNGRTGVNYAKGSQDHTAFKDFGMELRNDLVPYIDANYATYGEYDPAGYDLTEARDHRAMAGFSFGGMQTVNIGLCECLDIMSYFGSFAAGNTTYNAEEIAACLESFESYEINYIYSICGNLDGCLYLARDAFAELPKLTDKVVTGENMMLQVVPGSHSITVAQLGLYNFVQLIFK
;
A
#
# COMPACT_ATOMS: atom_id res chain seq x y z
N MET A 1 29.08 3.16 -67.76
CA MET A 1 28.33 1.88 -67.72
C MET A 1 28.59 1.18 -66.40
N ARG A 2 27.69 1.27 -65.42
CA ARG A 2 27.55 0.28 -64.30
C ARG A 2 26.12 0.27 -63.85
N LYS A 3 25.53 -0.90 -63.90
CA LYS A 3 24.11 -1.19 -63.70
C LYS A 3 23.73 -1.07 -62.22
N GLY A 4 22.59 -0.41 -61.95
CA GLY A 4 21.97 -0.38 -60.63
C GLY A 4 21.26 -1.70 -60.29
N GLN A 5 21.45 -2.18 -59.05
CA GLN A 5 20.71 -3.26 -58.46
C GLN A 5 19.63 -2.70 -57.53
N LYS A 6 18.36 -2.95 -57.87
CA LYS A 6 17.20 -2.66 -57.01
C LYS A 6 17.07 -3.78 -55.96
N ARG A 7 17.19 -3.43 -54.69
CA ARG A 7 16.83 -4.34 -53.60
C ARG A 7 15.31 -4.25 -53.34
N LYS A 8 14.63 -5.40 -53.41
CA LYS A 8 13.24 -5.56 -53.03
C LYS A 8 13.18 -5.64 -51.50
N LEU A 9 12.37 -4.76 -50.86
CA LEU A 9 11.93 -4.96 -49.48
C LEU A 9 10.85 -6.04 -49.43
N LEU A 10 11.11 -7.07 -48.63
CA LEU A 10 10.10 -8.05 -48.21
C LEU A 10 9.38 -7.47 -47.01
N GLY A 11 8.08 -7.21 -47.09
CA GLY A 11 7.23 -6.86 -45.96
C GLY A 11 6.90 -8.12 -45.15
N ILE A 12 7.25 -8.09 -43.87
CA ILE A 12 6.80 -9.09 -42.90
C ILE A 12 5.47 -8.59 -42.32
N GLY A 13 4.40 -9.28 -42.63
CA GLY A 13 3.07 -8.99 -42.10
C GLY A 13 2.97 -9.42 -40.64
N LEU A 14 2.59 -8.48 -39.80
CA LEU A 14 2.28 -8.70 -38.38
C LEU A 14 0.87 -9.30 -38.29
N VAL A 15 0.73 -10.56 -37.89
CA VAL A 15 -0.55 -11.20 -37.60
C VAL A 15 -0.96 -10.82 -36.17
N LEU A 16 -1.92 -9.91 -36.04
CA LEU A 16 -2.61 -9.64 -34.78
C LEU A 16 -3.68 -10.71 -34.56
N LEU A 17 -3.48 -11.56 -33.56
CA LEU A 17 -4.47 -12.51 -33.10
C LEU A 17 -5.47 -11.80 -32.18
N TRP A 18 -6.66 -11.50 -32.66
CA TRP A 18 -7.78 -10.97 -31.90
C TRP A 18 -8.56 -12.13 -31.29
N CYS A 19 -8.54 -12.33 -29.99
CA CYS A 19 -9.49 -13.18 -29.28
C CYS A 19 -10.79 -12.40 -29.07
N GLY A 20 -11.80 -12.70 -29.91
CA GLY A 20 -13.14 -12.14 -29.74
C GLY A 20 -13.87 -12.78 -28.56
N ILE A 21 -14.39 -11.97 -27.66
CA ILE A 21 -15.40 -12.36 -26.68
C ILE A 21 -16.75 -11.95 -27.25
N ALA A 22 -17.63 -12.95 -27.43
CA ALA A 22 -18.97 -12.77 -27.95
C ALA A 22 -19.85 -11.97 -26.98
N ALA A 23 -20.42 -10.86 -27.48
CA ALA A 23 -21.45 -10.12 -26.79
C ALA A 23 -22.82 -10.73 -27.13
N CYS A 24 -23.60 -11.16 -26.14
CA CYS A 24 -25.04 -11.34 -26.24
C CYS A 24 -25.73 -9.99 -26.01
N GLY A 25 -26.50 -9.55 -27.00
CA GLY A 25 -27.24 -8.30 -26.99
C GLY A 25 -28.64 -8.43 -26.33
N PRO A 26 -29.39 -7.33 -26.23
CA PRO A 26 -30.38 -7.10 -25.19
C PRO A 26 -31.81 -7.47 -25.59
N ALA A 27 -32.58 -7.90 -24.58
CA ALA A 27 -34.06 -7.91 -24.65
C ALA A 27 -34.59 -6.69 -23.88
N GLY A 28 -35.42 -5.94 -24.56
CA GLY A 28 -36.08 -4.76 -23.99
C GLY A 28 -37.17 -5.14 -22.96
N GLY A 29 -37.41 -4.24 -22.00
CA GLY A 29 -38.48 -4.30 -21.03
C GLY A 29 -38.78 -2.89 -20.51
N GLU A 30 -40.06 -2.54 -20.54
CA GLU A 30 -40.67 -1.25 -20.35
C GLU A 30 -40.46 -0.62 -18.96
N GLU A 31 -40.40 0.69 -18.94
CA GLU A 31 -40.46 1.56 -17.76
C GLU A 31 -41.82 1.41 -17.04
N THR A 32 -41.77 1.17 -15.73
CA THR A 32 -42.87 1.54 -14.82
C THR A 32 -42.30 2.28 -13.63
N GLY A 33 -42.67 3.54 -13.50
CA GLY A 33 -42.26 4.41 -12.42
C GLY A 33 -42.82 3.97 -11.04
N ALA A 34 -41.96 4.06 -10.04
CA ALA A 34 -42.35 3.96 -8.64
C ALA A 34 -41.99 5.28 -7.92
N PRO A 35 -42.78 5.73 -6.95
CA PRO A 35 -42.67 7.06 -6.38
C PRO A 35 -41.60 7.20 -5.33
N THR A 36 -40.96 8.35 -5.29
CA THR A 36 -39.99 8.83 -4.31
C THR A 36 -40.61 8.91 -2.91
N PRO A 37 -39.97 8.38 -1.86
CA PRO A 37 -40.41 8.66 -0.48
C PRO A 37 -39.86 10.02 0.01
N GLU A 38 -40.74 10.85 0.54
CA GLU A 38 -40.44 12.08 1.27
C GLU A 38 -39.60 11.78 2.53
N MET A 39 -38.52 12.51 2.68
CA MET A 39 -37.69 12.50 3.91
C MET A 39 -38.36 13.40 4.96
N THR A 40 -38.86 12.77 6.03
CA THR A 40 -39.32 13.50 7.23
C THR A 40 -38.09 13.80 8.11
N ALA A 41 -37.84 15.08 8.36
CA ALA A 41 -36.79 15.55 9.25
C ALA A 41 -37.10 15.18 10.71
N ILE A 42 -36.19 14.48 11.38
CA ILE A 42 -36.25 14.22 12.82
C ILE A 42 -35.46 15.33 13.52
N VAL A 43 -36.19 16.12 14.34
CA VAL A 43 -35.65 17.18 15.19
C VAL A 43 -35.00 16.54 16.42
N ALA A 44 -33.75 16.90 16.72
CA ALA A 44 -33.03 16.53 17.94
C ALA A 44 -33.53 17.35 19.14
N PRO A 45 -33.65 16.81 20.36
CA PRO A 45 -33.99 17.55 21.58
C PRO A 45 -32.77 18.29 22.16
N GLU A 46 -33.02 19.52 22.62
CA GLU A 46 -32.10 20.40 23.35
C GLU A 46 -31.72 19.82 24.73
N PRO A 47 -30.52 20.15 25.27
CA PRO A 47 -30.13 19.74 26.61
C PRO A 47 -30.71 20.71 27.67
N THR A 48 -31.42 20.17 28.63
CA THR A 48 -31.87 20.86 29.85
C THR A 48 -30.70 21.06 30.81
N GLN A 49 -30.48 22.32 31.21
CA GLN A 49 -29.66 22.70 32.36
C GLN A 49 -30.45 22.45 33.65
N ASP A 50 -29.83 21.84 34.66
CA ASP A 50 -30.33 21.93 36.04
C ASP A 50 -29.16 22.03 37.06
N LEU A 51 -29.13 23.18 37.68
CA LEU A 51 -28.90 23.66 39.03
C LEU A 51 -27.86 22.95 39.92
N MET A 52 -26.91 23.79 40.32
CA MET A 52 -26.02 23.65 41.45
C MET A 52 -26.77 23.47 42.78
N GLU A 53 -26.27 22.55 43.62
CA GLU A 53 -26.47 22.57 45.05
C GLU A 53 -25.13 22.37 45.77
N GLN A 54 -24.76 23.39 46.56
CA GLN A 54 -23.62 23.39 47.48
C GLN A 54 -23.96 22.57 48.73
N SER A 55 -23.07 21.71 49.20
CA SER A 55 -23.11 21.23 50.58
C SER A 55 -21.70 21.00 51.11
N ASP A 56 -21.55 21.53 52.27
CA ASP A 56 -20.53 21.70 53.29
C ASP A 56 -19.39 20.66 53.42
N VAL A 57 -18.23 21.26 53.71
CA VAL A 57 -16.97 20.65 54.13
C VAL A 57 -17.12 20.10 55.53
N THR A 58 -16.97 18.78 55.72
CA THR A 58 -16.68 18.19 57.02
C THR A 58 -15.36 17.40 56.93
N SER A 59 -14.39 17.82 57.71
CA SER A 59 -13.07 17.22 57.91
C SER A 59 -13.18 15.81 58.48
N VAL A 60 -12.53 14.81 57.84
CA VAL A 60 -12.36 13.43 58.35
C VAL A 60 -10.85 13.18 58.53
N PRO A 61 -10.42 12.53 59.59
CA PRO A 61 -9.03 12.39 60.01
C PRO A 61 -8.23 11.43 59.09
N GLU A 62 -6.95 11.79 58.99
CA GLU A 62 -5.87 11.10 58.27
C GLU A 62 -5.78 9.61 58.69
N ALA A 63 -6.11 8.70 57.78
CA ALA A 63 -5.89 7.27 57.98
C ALA A 63 -4.52 6.86 57.44
N THR A 64 -3.71 6.33 58.33
CA THR A 64 -2.38 5.77 58.08
C THR A 64 -2.46 4.69 56.97
N ALA A 65 -1.78 4.93 55.86
CA ALA A 65 -1.70 4.02 54.70
C ALA A 65 -0.91 2.76 55.08
N THR A 66 -1.59 1.62 55.09
CA THR A 66 -0.97 0.29 55.08
C THR A 66 -0.39 0.04 53.70
N PRO A 67 0.84 -0.48 53.51
CA PRO A 67 1.40 -0.76 52.22
C PRO A 67 0.59 -1.81 51.51
N VAL A 68 0.02 -1.47 50.35
CA VAL A 68 -0.61 -2.39 49.43
C VAL A 68 0.48 -3.32 48.87
N PRO A 69 0.25 -4.67 48.87
CA PRO A 69 1.18 -5.58 48.22
C PRO A 69 1.25 -5.24 46.73
N THR A 70 2.46 -4.96 46.22
CA THR A 70 2.72 -4.84 44.81
C THR A 70 2.39 -6.20 44.16
N GLU A 71 1.29 -6.29 43.43
CA GLU A 71 1.04 -7.44 42.56
C GLU A 71 2.19 -7.56 41.57
N ALA A 72 2.91 -8.68 41.66
CA ALA A 72 3.91 -9.04 40.67
C ALA A 72 3.18 -9.19 39.33
N THR A 73 3.48 -8.29 38.39
CA THR A 73 3.05 -8.43 37.00
C THR A 73 3.57 -9.78 36.49
N THR A 74 2.66 -10.75 36.38
CA THR A 74 2.94 -12.03 35.76
C THR A 74 3.13 -11.74 34.26
N VAL A 75 4.39 -11.66 33.83
CA VAL A 75 4.72 -11.58 32.40
C VAL A 75 4.22 -12.89 31.80
N THR A 76 3.13 -12.83 31.06
CA THR A 76 2.66 -13.97 30.28
C THR A 76 3.79 -14.33 29.30
N PRO A 77 4.33 -15.55 29.31
CA PRO A 77 5.41 -15.91 28.41
C PRO A 77 4.92 -15.73 26.97
N THR A 78 5.63 -14.92 26.21
CA THR A 78 5.43 -14.80 24.75
C THR A 78 5.50 -16.19 24.16
N PRO A 79 4.53 -16.62 23.36
CA PRO A 79 4.55 -17.97 22.78
C PRO A 79 5.82 -18.12 21.94
N THR A 80 6.63 -19.12 22.24
CA THR A 80 7.80 -19.46 21.47
C THR A 80 7.32 -20.02 20.14
N HIS A 81 7.51 -19.28 19.05
CA HIS A 81 7.27 -19.75 17.68
C HIS A 81 8.57 -19.65 16.89
N THR A 82 8.64 -20.35 15.77
CA THR A 82 9.75 -20.20 14.83
C THR A 82 9.55 -18.87 14.09
N PRO A 83 10.52 -17.95 14.11
CA PRO A 83 10.39 -16.68 13.40
C PRO A 83 10.02 -16.89 11.92
N ALA A 84 9.20 -16.01 11.40
CA ALA A 84 8.84 -16.02 10.00
C ALA A 84 10.08 -15.90 9.11
N ARG A 85 10.06 -16.54 7.95
CA ARG A 85 11.13 -16.45 6.95
C ARG A 85 10.62 -15.62 5.78
N ASN A 86 11.33 -14.56 5.47
CA ASN A 86 11.04 -13.64 4.37
C ASN A 86 11.24 -14.23 2.96
N GLU A 87 11.71 -15.48 2.86
CA GLU A 87 11.88 -16.22 1.61
C GLU A 87 10.85 -17.34 1.43
N GLY A 88 9.79 -17.32 2.23
CA GLY A 88 8.72 -18.32 2.16
C GLY A 88 8.04 -18.35 0.78
N ILE A 89 7.65 -19.53 0.34
CA ILE A 89 6.87 -19.73 -0.90
C ILE A 89 5.37 -19.80 -0.65
N GLU A 90 4.96 -19.72 0.61
CA GLU A 90 3.57 -19.63 1.08
C GLU A 90 3.53 -18.94 2.45
N ILE A 91 2.40 -18.31 2.76
CA ILE A 91 2.14 -17.80 4.12
C ILE A 91 1.86 -19.00 5.02
N PRO A 92 2.64 -19.25 6.10
CA PRO A 92 2.43 -20.39 6.97
C PRO A 92 1.05 -20.38 7.63
N ALA A 93 0.54 -21.57 7.97
CA ALA A 93 -0.83 -21.72 8.50
C ALA A 93 -1.05 -20.93 9.78
N GLU A 94 -0.07 -20.87 10.68
CA GLU A 94 -0.12 -20.15 11.96
C GLU A 94 -0.32 -18.65 11.77
N TYR A 95 0.19 -18.04 10.68
CA TYR A 95 -0.02 -16.63 10.36
C TYR A 95 -1.38 -16.35 9.71
N ARG A 96 -2.10 -17.38 9.30
CA ARG A 96 -3.46 -17.27 8.74
C ARG A 96 -4.57 -17.59 9.77
N MET A 97 -4.21 -17.80 11.02
CA MET A 97 -5.16 -18.08 12.10
C MET A 97 -5.56 -16.80 12.83
N MET A 98 -6.87 -16.59 13.00
CA MET A 98 -7.36 -15.46 13.78
C MET A 98 -6.97 -15.60 15.26
N LYS A 99 -6.36 -14.54 15.80
CA LYS A 99 -6.11 -14.37 17.25
C LYS A 99 -6.81 -13.11 17.71
N LYS A 100 -7.67 -13.25 18.71
CA LYS A 100 -8.53 -12.16 19.18
C LYS A 100 -7.74 -10.94 19.65
N ASP A 101 -6.62 -11.17 20.34
CA ASP A 101 -5.81 -10.11 20.93
C ASP A 101 -4.75 -9.54 19.95
N ALA A 102 -4.67 -10.09 18.75
CA ALA A 102 -3.76 -9.66 17.68
C ALA A 102 -4.45 -8.79 16.61
N ALA A 103 -5.78 -8.69 16.66
CA ALA A 103 -6.55 -8.09 15.58
C ALA A 103 -6.34 -6.57 15.50
N GLY A 104 -5.73 -6.12 14.41
CA GLY A 104 -5.72 -4.72 14.00
C GLY A 104 -7.11 -4.23 13.55
N THR A 105 -7.23 -2.97 13.23
CA THR A 105 -8.44 -2.36 12.66
C THR A 105 -8.19 -1.91 11.24
N VAL A 106 -9.26 -1.79 10.45
CA VAL A 106 -9.18 -1.20 9.10
C VAL A 106 -10.26 -0.14 9.00
N GLU A 107 -9.83 1.05 8.61
CA GLU A 107 -10.68 2.20 8.36
C GLU A 107 -10.80 2.43 6.85
N GLU A 108 -12.01 2.76 6.38
CA GLU A 108 -12.22 3.32 5.07
C GLU A 108 -12.21 4.84 5.21
N ILE A 109 -11.28 5.48 4.52
CA ILE A 109 -11.11 6.93 4.55
C ILE A 109 -11.39 7.53 3.18
N THR A 110 -11.60 8.83 3.14
CA THR A 110 -11.54 9.64 1.92
C THR A 110 -10.60 10.81 2.13
N TYR A 111 -9.85 11.15 1.09
CA TYR A 111 -8.98 12.32 1.07
C TYR A 111 -9.23 13.14 -0.20
N THR A 112 -8.97 14.43 -0.10
CA THR A 112 -9.06 15.35 -1.22
C THR A 112 -7.74 15.38 -1.97
N THR A 113 -7.81 15.30 -3.29
CA THR A 113 -6.70 15.42 -4.23
C THR A 113 -7.13 16.24 -5.44
N LYS A 114 -6.29 16.29 -6.46
CA LYS A 114 -6.56 16.98 -7.73
C LYS A 114 -6.48 16.00 -8.88
N ASP A 115 -7.19 16.30 -9.96
CA ASP A 115 -7.00 15.62 -11.23
C ASP A 115 -5.69 16.07 -11.88
N TYR A 116 -4.56 15.52 -11.40
CA TYR A 116 -3.23 15.81 -11.95
C TYR A 116 -3.06 15.30 -13.38
N TYR A 117 -3.89 14.35 -13.80
CA TYR A 117 -3.90 13.79 -15.14
C TYR A 117 -4.69 14.66 -16.15
N GLY A 118 -5.70 15.37 -15.69
CA GLY A 118 -6.62 16.15 -16.52
C GLY A 118 -6.56 17.66 -16.28
N ASN A 119 -7.63 18.22 -15.76
CA ASN A 119 -7.83 19.66 -15.69
C ASN A 119 -7.48 20.31 -14.34
N GLY A 120 -7.00 19.52 -13.38
CA GLY A 120 -6.65 19.98 -12.03
C GLY A 120 -7.83 20.23 -11.10
N GLU A 121 -9.05 19.76 -11.45
CA GLU A 121 -10.19 19.86 -10.57
C GLU A 121 -10.03 19.00 -9.31
N GLU A 122 -10.74 19.39 -8.25
CA GLU A 122 -10.72 18.66 -6.98
C GLU A 122 -11.43 17.30 -7.12
N VAL A 123 -10.81 16.26 -6.58
CA VAL A 123 -11.33 14.89 -6.57
C VAL A 123 -11.25 14.34 -5.16
N ILE A 124 -12.33 13.69 -4.71
CA ILE A 124 -12.36 12.97 -3.43
C ILE A 124 -12.15 11.49 -3.72
N LYS A 125 -11.10 10.90 -3.12
CA LYS A 125 -10.71 9.51 -3.38
C LYS A 125 -10.72 8.65 -2.12
N PRO A 126 -11.10 7.37 -2.23
CA PRO A 126 -11.09 6.43 -1.11
C PRO A 126 -9.72 5.77 -0.92
N ALA A 127 -9.42 5.40 0.33
CA ALA A 127 -8.37 4.47 0.67
C ALA A 127 -8.79 3.61 1.88
N TYR A 128 -8.15 2.44 2.06
CA TYR A 128 -8.19 1.71 3.32
C TYR A 128 -6.91 1.95 4.11
N VAL A 129 -7.05 2.14 5.42
CA VAL A 129 -5.93 2.27 6.37
C VAL A 129 -6.02 1.13 7.39
N TYR A 130 -5.01 0.27 7.41
CA TYR A 130 -4.84 -0.73 8.45
C TYR A 130 -4.04 -0.11 9.60
N LEU A 131 -4.57 -0.24 10.81
CA LEU A 131 -3.93 0.13 12.06
C LEU A 131 -3.64 -1.13 12.89
N PRO A 132 -2.43 -1.29 13.44
CA PRO A 132 -2.05 -2.48 14.19
C PRO A 132 -2.85 -2.61 15.49
N ALA A 133 -2.92 -3.81 16.04
CA ALA A 133 -3.52 -4.04 17.36
C ALA A 133 -2.84 -3.15 18.41
N GLY A 134 -3.64 -2.46 19.21
CA GLY A 134 -3.11 -1.53 20.22
C GLY A 134 -2.49 -0.26 19.63
N TYR A 135 -2.94 0.16 18.44
CA TYR A 135 -2.57 1.47 17.88
C TYR A 135 -2.81 2.58 18.91
N ASP A 136 -1.82 3.46 19.06
CA ASP A 136 -1.75 4.48 20.10
C ASP A 136 -1.26 5.79 19.47
N THR A 137 -2.01 6.85 19.59
CA THR A 137 -1.70 8.17 19.03
C THR A 137 -0.52 8.87 19.71
N GLU A 138 -0.03 8.34 20.84
CA GLU A 138 1.15 8.84 21.56
C GLU A 138 2.46 8.21 21.06
N LYS A 139 2.39 7.28 20.08
CA LYS A 139 3.52 6.60 19.45
C LYS A 139 3.71 7.08 18.03
N GLN A 140 4.81 6.65 17.42
CA GLN A 140 5.07 6.87 15.99
C GLN A 140 5.18 5.54 15.27
N TYR A 141 4.63 5.47 14.06
CA TYR A 141 4.57 4.26 13.26
C TYR A 141 5.15 4.48 11.87
N ASN A 142 5.84 3.46 11.37
CA ASN A 142 6.21 3.37 9.97
C ASN A 142 4.97 3.23 9.08
N VAL A 143 5.05 3.70 7.84
CA VAL A 143 3.94 3.68 6.89
C VAL A 143 4.32 2.92 5.63
N LEU A 144 3.47 1.98 5.22
CA LEU A 144 3.58 1.25 3.96
C LEU A 144 2.39 1.56 3.06
N PHE A 145 2.64 2.10 1.87
CA PHE A 145 1.63 2.31 0.83
C PHE A 145 1.59 1.12 -0.11
N VAL A 146 0.40 0.49 -0.30
CA VAL A 146 0.23 -0.74 -1.09
C VAL A 146 -0.70 -0.50 -2.27
N MET A 147 -0.15 -0.54 -3.47
CA MET A 147 -0.81 -0.20 -4.72
C MET A 147 -1.45 -1.41 -5.39
N HIS A 148 -2.69 -1.25 -5.85
CA HIS A 148 -3.44 -2.31 -6.55
C HIS A 148 -3.04 -2.47 -8.03
N GLY A 149 -3.46 -3.58 -8.65
CA GLY A 149 -3.25 -3.87 -10.07
C GLY A 149 -4.25 -3.19 -11.01
N GLY A 150 -4.06 -3.39 -12.30
CA GLY A 150 -4.77 -2.68 -13.38
C GLY A 150 -6.30 -2.79 -13.37
N GLY A 151 -6.87 -3.89 -12.94
CA GLY A 151 -8.34 -4.09 -12.86
C GLY A 151 -8.92 -3.89 -11.46
N GLY A 152 -8.06 -3.66 -10.45
CA GLY A 152 -8.41 -3.56 -9.05
C GLY A 152 -8.79 -2.14 -8.59
N ASP A 153 -8.88 -1.99 -7.29
CA ASP A 153 -9.03 -0.75 -6.55
C ASP A 153 -8.41 -0.94 -5.14
N GLN A 154 -8.59 0.01 -4.23
CA GLN A 154 -8.11 -0.06 -2.84
C GLN A 154 -8.51 -1.36 -2.11
N SER A 155 -9.51 -2.10 -2.58
CA SER A 155 -9.99 -3.35 -1.96
C SER A 155 -9.29 -4.62 -2.47
N GLU A 156 -8.41 -4.54 -3.49
CA GLU A 156 -7.90 -5.72 -4.21
C GLU A 156 -7.15 -6.71 -3.31
N PHE A 157 -6.39 -6.20 -2.35
CA PHE A 157 -5.66 -7.05 -1.40
C PHE A 157 -6.55 -7.69 -0.32
N GLY A 158 -7.83 -7.31 -0.24
CA GLY A 158 -8.81 -7.88 0.67
C GLY A 158 -8.64 -7.45 2.14
N ILE A 159 -7.88 -6.38 2.40
CA ILE A 159 -7.54 -5.93 3.76
C ILE A 159 -8.78 -5.58 4.61
N GLN A 160 -9.86 -5.12 3.98
CA GLN A 160 -11.13 -4.76 4.62
C GLN A 160 -11.86 -5.98 5.21
N HIS A 161 -11.51 -7.19 4.77
CA HIS A 161 -12.12 -8.43 5.28
C HIS A 161 -11.34 -8.97 6.47
N THR A 162 -11.98 -9.09 7.63
CA THR A 162 -11.36 -9.52 8.90
C THR A 162 -10.72 -10.90 8.86
N LEU A 163 -11.15 -11.77 7.95
CA LEU A 163 -10.63 -13.12 7.79
C LEU A 163 -9.79 -13.30 6.52
N SER A 164 -9.38 -12.21 5.86
CA SER A 164 -8.48 -12.35 4.72
C SER A 164 -7.11 -12.84 5.16
N SER A 165 -6.47 -13.66 4.32
CA SER A 165 -5.15 -14.20 4.62
C SER A 165 -4.11 -13.13 4.88
N LEU A 166 -4.18 -12.01 4.15
CA LEU A 166 -3.25 -10.91 4.32
C LEU A 166 -3.42 -10.19 5.65
N ARG A 167 -4.68 -9.86 6.03
CA ARG A 167 -4.95 -9.18 7.29
C ARG A 167 -4.51 -10.02 8.47
N LEU A 168 -4.87 -11.33 8.46
CA LEU A 168 -4.44 -12.27 9.48
C LEU A 168 -2.91 -12.40 9.53
N ALA A 169 -2.24 -12.36 8.37
CA ALA A 169 -0.78 -12.44 8.32
C ALA A 169 -0.12 -11.20 8.95
N LEU A 170 -0.59 -9.99 8.66
CA LEU A 170 -0.10 -8.75 9.29
C LEU A 170 -0.34 -8.76 10.81
N ASP A 171 -1.56 -9.10 11.23
CA ASP A 171 -1.91 -9.21 12.65
C ASP A 171 -0.97 -10.18 13.38
N ASN A 172 -0.71 -11.35 12.81
CA ASN A 172 0.12 -12.37 13.45
C ASN A 172 1.62 -12.05 13.39
N LEU A 173 2.13 -11.43 12.33
CA LEU A 173 3.53 -10.98 12.27
C LEU A 173 3.82 -9.97 13.40
N ILE A 174 2.91 -9.03 13.64
CA ILE A 174 3.02 -8.06 14.74
C ILE A 174 2.87 -8.76 16.10
N TYR A 175 1.88 -9.64 16.23
CA TYR A 175 1.61 -10.38 17.48
C TYR A 175 2.79 -11.24 17.91
N TYR A 176 3.48 -11.88 16.98
CA TYR A 176 4.66 -12.71 17.28
C TYR A 176 5.95 -11.88 17.45
N GLY A 177 5.92 -10.61 17.07
CA GLY A 177 7.09 -9.72 17.12
C GLY A 177 8.09 -9.97 15.99
N ASP A 178 7.65 -10.54 14.86
CA ASP A 178 8.47 -10.72 13.67
C ASP A 178 8.68 -9.40 12.92
N ILE A 179 7.72 -8.47 13.07
CA ILE A 179 7.81 -7.09 12.58
C ILE A 179 7.36 -6.11 13.65
N GLU A 180 7.89 -4.89 13.58
CA GLU A 180 7.36 -3.77 14.37
C GLU A 180 5.94 -3.39 13.89
N PRO A 181 5.06 -2.92 14.80
CA PRO A 181 3.76 -2.41 14.43
C PRO A 181 3.88 -1.29 13.40
N LEU A 182 3.09 -1.35 12.31
CA LEU A 182 3.11 -0.36 11.24
C LEU A 182 1.69 -0.02 10.77
N ILE A 183 1.56 1.13 10.13
CA ILE A 183 0.36 1.56 9.41
C ILE A 183 0.50 1.08 7.95
N VAL A 184 -0.57 0.49 7.38
CA VAL A 184 -0.58 0.12 5.96
C VAL A 184 -1.73 0.80 5.25
N VAL A 185 -1.42 1.56 4.21
CA VAL A 185 -2.37 2.35 3.43
C VAL A 185 -2.58 1.69 2.07
N PHE A 186 -3.83 1.44 1.72
CA PHE A 186 -4.24 0.88 0.42
C PHE A 186 -5.04 1.94 -0.35
N PRO A 187 -4.39 2.82 -1.11
CA PRO A 187 -5.08 3.84 -1.88
C PRO A 187 -5.63 3.29 -3.19
N ASN A 188 -6.51 4.05 -3.84
CA ASN A 188 -6.76 3.86 -5.24
C ASN A 188 -5.63 4.53 -6.05
N GLY A 189 -4.82 3.73 -6.73
CA GLY A 189 -3.60 4.19 -7.43
C GLY A 189 -3.84 4.87 -8.77
N ARG A 190 -5.09 5.11 -9.19
CA ARG A 190 -5.39 5.89 -10.40
C ARG A 190 -5.60 7.35 -10.05
N THR A 191 -4.81 8.25 -10.63
CA THR A 191 -5.06 9.69 -10.49
C THR A 191 -6.28 10.12 -11.33
N GLY A 192 -6.86 11.27 -11.01
CA GLY A 192 -7.98 11.85 -11.74
C GLY A 192 -9.34 11.25 -11.44
N VAL A 193 -10.33 11.62 -12.25
CA VAL A 193 -11.75 11.28 -12.02
C VAL A 193 -12.12 9.84 -12.39
N ASN A 194 -11.30 9.16 -13.20
CA ASN A 194 -11.56 7.80 -13.72
C ASN A 194 -10.97 6.69 -12.83
N TYR A 195 -11.09 6.82 -11.52
CA TYR A 195 -10.51 5.87 -10.57
C TYR A 195 -11.39 4.65 -10.25
N ALA A 196 -12.57 4.53 -10.87
CA ALA A 196 -13.49 3.42 -10.60
C ALA A 196 -12.87 2.05 -10.89
N LYS A 197 -13.23 1.05 -10.09
CA LYS A 197 -12.83 -0.34 -10.28
C LYS A 197 -13.18 -0.83 -11.69
N GLY A 198 -12.24 -1.52 -12.33
CA GLY A 198 -12.42 -2.03 -13.69
C GLY A 198 -12.21 -0.99 -14.78
N SER A 199 -11.86 0.25 -14.45
CA SER A 199 -11.47 1.24 -15.44
C SER A 199 -10.33 0.71 -16.33
N GLN A 200 -10.45 0.91 -17.64
CA GLN A 200 -9.43 0.55 -18.63
C GLN A 200 -8.43 1.68 -18.90
N ASP A 201 -8.57 2.80 -18.20
CA ASP A 201 -7.61 3.89 -18.28
C ASP A 201 -6.35 3.56 -17.46
N HIS A 202 -5.37 3.00 -18.15
CA HIS A 202 -4.09 2.65 -17.52
C HIS A 202 -3.11 3.84 -17.45
N THR A 203 -3.40 4.94 -18.16
CA THR A 203 -2.54 6.13 -18.13
C THR A 203 -2.62 6.83 -16.78
N ALA A 204 -3.79 6.80 -16.13
CA ALA A 204 -4.01 7.35 -14.79
C ALA A 204 -3.08 6.76 -13.70
N PHE A 205 -2.49 5.58 -13.92
CA PHE A 205 -1.50 5.01 -13.00
C PHE A 205 -0.15 5.71 -13.06
N LYS A 206 0.19 6.34 -14.19
CA LYS A 206 1.53 6.90 -14.42
C LYS A 206 1.74 8.24 -13.71
N ASP A 207 0.66 8.97 -13.48
CA ASP A 207 0.72 10.33 -12.94
C ASP A 207 0.37 10.41 -11.44
N PHE A 208 0.36 9.26 -10.74
CA PHE A 208 0.01 9.16 -9.32
C PHE A 208 1.07 9.80 -8.38
N GLY A 209 2.29 10.02 -8.86
CA GLY A 209 3.39 10.57 -8.05
C GLY A 209 3.09 11.93 -7.43
N MET A 210 2.43 12.81 -8.18
CA MET A 210 2.01 14.13 -7.69
C MET A 210 0.94 14.02 -6.60
N GLU A 211 -0.03 13.13 -6.76
CA GLU A 211 -1.07 12.86 -5.77
C GLU A 211 -0.47 12.23 -4.49
N LEU A 212 0.42 11.26 -4.67
CA LEU A 212 1.12 10.62 -3.56
C LEU A 212 1.86 11.65 -2.70
N ARG A 213 2.66 12.51 -3.34
CA ARG A 213 3.52 13.48 -2.69
C ARG A 213 2.75 14.65 -2.08
N ASN A 214 1.78 15.20 -2.79
CA ASN A 214 1.16 16.48 -2.40
C ASN A 214 -0.09 16.30 -1.54
N ASP A 215 -0.76 15.15 -1.65
CA ASP A 215 -2.08 14.96 -1.04
C ASP A 215 -2.12 13.75 -0.10
N LEU A 216 -1.78 12.55 -0.57
CA LEU A 216 -1.96 11.32 0.22
C LEU A 216 -0.98 11.21 1.39
N VAL A 217 0.34 11.38 1.16
CA VAL A 217 1.34 11.30 2.25
C VAL A 217 1.06 12.37 3.30
N PRO A 218 0.87 13.67 2.95
CA PRO A 218 0.50 14.70 3.91
C PRO A 218 -0.81 14.40 4.66
N TYR A 219 -1.82 13.84 3.98
CA TYR A 219 -3.08 13.47 4.62
C TYR A 219 -2.85 12.39 5.70
N ILE A 220 -2.06 11.36 5.38
CA ILE A 220 -1.77 10.27 6.32
C ILE A 220 -0.97 10.80 7.52
N ASP A 221 0.05 11.61 7.30
CA ASP A 221 0.86 12.16 8.39
C ASP A 221 0.07 13.16 9.25
N ALA A 222 -0.91 13.87 8.68
CA ALA A 222 -1.78 14.78 9.43
C ALA A 222 -2.84 14.07 10.30
N ASN A 223 -3.23 12.85 9.96
CA ASN A 223 -4.37 12.17 10.60
C ASN A 223 -3.97 10.93 11.41
N TYR A 224 -2.75 10.44 11.27
CA TYR A 224 -2.25 9.25 11.96
C TYR A 224 -0.90 9.52 12.63
N ALA A 225 -0.61 8.76 13.67
CA ALA A 225 0.63 8.86 14.43
C ALA A 225 1.81 8.25 13.66
N THR A 226 2.30 8.95 12.65
CA THR A 226 3.44 8.57 11.82
C THR A 226 4.73 9.25 12.30
N TYR A 227 5.88 8.85 11.76
CA TYR A 227 7.13 9.58 11.94
C TYR A 227 7.17 10.91 11.18
N GLY A 228 6.25 11.11 10.20
CA GLY A 228 6.14 12.34 9.45
C GLY A 228 5.28 13.37 10.19
N GLU A 229 5.81 13.99 11.22
CA GLU A 229 5.11 14.99 12.03
C GLU A 229 4.59 16.15 11.17
N TYR A 230 3.29 16.11 10.86
CA TYR A 230 2.68 17.11 9.99
C TYR A 230 2.49 18.44 10.74
N ASP A 231 3.15 19.49 10.23
CA ASP A 231 2.92 20.89 10.64
C ASP A 231 2.66 21.76 9.40
N PRO A 232 1.47 22.35 9.25
CA PRO A 232 1.17 23.23 8.10
C PRO A 232 2.16 24.39 7.93
N ALA A 233 2.88 24.77 8.99
CA ALA A 233 3.83 25.88 8.96
C ALA A 233 5.26 25.50 8.54
N GLY A 234 5.60 24.21 8.57
CA GLY A 234 6.98 23.77 8.32
C GLY A 234 7.15 22.29 7.99
N TYR A 235 6.12 21.65 7.41
CA TYR A 235 6.17 20.23 7.09
C TYR A 235 7.17 19.89 5.98
N ASP A 236 8.14 19.03 6.30
CA ASP A 236 9.12 18.49 5.36
C ASP A 236 8.90 16.99 5.15
N LEU A 237 8.45 16.62 3.96
CA LEU A 237 8.21 15.22 3.56
C LEU A 237 9.46 14.34 3.67
N THR A 238 10.66 14.91 3.55
CA THR A 238 11.89 14.13 3.48
C THR A 238 12.36 13.64 4.85
N GLU A 239 11.96 14.29 5.95
CA GLU A 239 12.40 13.95 7.31
C GLU A 239 12.00 12.54 7.74
N ALA A 240 10.81 12.07 7.34
CA ALA A 240 10.34 10.71 7.63
C ALA A 240 10.57 9.70 6.50
N ARG A 241 11.48 10.00 5.58
CA ARG A 241 11.79 9.18 4.40
C ARG A 241 12.04 7.71 4.74
N ASP A 242 12.87 7.43 5.74
CA ASP A 242 13.26 6.07 6.11
C ASP A 242 12.20 5.33 6.93
N HIS A 243 11.09 6.00 7.20
CA HIS A 243 9.89 5.47 7.83
C HIS A 243 8.73 5.24 6.85
N ARG A 244 9.00 5.37 5.53
CA ARG A 244 7.99 5.14 4.49
C ARG A 244 8.46 4.11 3.47
N ALA A 245 7.52 3.27 3.06
CA ALA A 245 7.69 2.23 2.04
C ALA A 245 6.55 2.29 1.02
N MET A 246 6.82 1.83 -0.19
CA MET A 246 5.80 1.60 -1.21
C MET A 246 5.91 0.18 -1.75
N ALA A 247 4.77 -0.47 -1.93
CA ALA A 247 4.70 -1.78 -2.58
C ALA A 247 3.47 -1.86 -3.47
N GLY A 248 3.45 -2.83 -4.40
CA GLY A 248 2.25 -3.00 -5.21
C GLY A 248 2.30 -4.17 -6.18
N PHE A 249 1.12 -4.50 -6.70
CA PHE A 249 0.89 -5.62 -7.62
C PHE A 249 0.68 -5.14 -9.04
N SER A 250 1.30 -5.81 -10.02
CA SER A 250 1.07 -5.56 -11.46
C SER A 250 1.33 -4.10 -11.83
N PHE A 251 0.30 -3.32 -12.21
CA PHE A 251 0.44 -1.86 -12.38
C PHE A 251 0.87 -1.14 -11.10
N GLY A 252 0.44 -1.61 -9.92
CA GLY A 252 0.95 -1.11 -8.64
C GLY A 252 2.42 -1.43 -8.41
N GLY A 253 2.89 -2.59 -8.91
CA GLY A 253 4.32 -2.92 -8.94
C GLY A 253 5.12 -2.01 -9.88
N MET A 254 4.55 -1.64 -11.02
CA MET A 254 5.09 -0.61 -11.91
C MET A 254 5.15 0.75 -11.20
N GLN A 255 4.07 1.17 -10.51
CA GLN A 255 4.08 2.42 -9.74
C GLN A 255 5.14 2.42 -8.64
N THR A 256 5.35 1.28 -7.97
CA THR A 256 6.42 1.16 -6.96
C THR A 256 7.80 1.46 -7.54
N VAL A 257 8.08 1.01 -8.76
CA VAL A 257 9.36 1.27 -9.43
C VAL A 257 9.38 2.66 -10.06
N ASN A 258 8.42 2.95 -10.94
CA ASN A 258 8.48 4.17 -11.75
C ASN A 258 8.21 5.44 -10.92
N ILE A 259 7.33 5.36 -9.92
CA ILE A 259 6.96 6.49 -9.06
C ILE A 259 7.70 6.42 -7.73
N GLY A 260 7.52 5.32 -6.97
CA GLY A 260 8.14 5.19 -5.65
C GLY A 260 9.65 5.36 -5.71
N LEU A 261 10.33 4.53 -6.50
CA LEU A 261 11.78 4.53 -6.60
C LEU A 261 12.32 5.70 -7.45
N CYS A 262 11.67 6.00 -8.59
CA CYS A 262 12.23 6.92 -9.58
C CYS A 262 11.74 8.38 -9.46
N GLU A 263 10.67 8.67 -8.71
CA GLU A 263 10.14 10.03 -8.51
C GLU A 263 10.06 10.45 -7.05
N CYS A 264 10.06 9.47 -6.11
CA CYS A 264 9.77 9.68 -4.70
C CYS A 264 10.85 9.10 -3.76
N LEU A 265 12.07 8.85 -4.25
CA LEU A 265 13.18 8.32 -3.43
C LEU A 265 13.58 9.27 -2.29
N ASP A 266 13.27 10.54 -2.40
CA ASP A 266 13.48 11.55 -1.36
C ASP A 266 12.45 11.51 -0.23
N ILE A 267 11.33 10.81 -0.40
CA ILE A 267 10.26 10.72 0.61
C ILE A 267 9.98 9.30 1.10
N MET A 268 10.60 8.28 0.51
CA MET A 268 10.53 6.88 0.93
C MET A 268 11.80 6.11 0.52
N SER A 269 12.10 4.99 1.18
CA SER A 269 13.38 4.28 1.00
C SER A 269 13.27 2.77 0.82
N TYR A 270 12.07 2.21 0.90
CA TYR A 270 11.80 0.77 0.76
C TYR A 270 10.78 0.51 -0.34
N PHE A 271 11.06 -0.44 -1.24
CA PHE A 271 10.27 -0.67 -2.45
C PHE A 271 9.97 -2.16 -2.66
N GLY A 272 8.68 -2.53 -2.70
CA GLY A 272 8.19 -3.89 -2.93
C GLY A 272 7.45 -4.05 -4.26
N SER A 273 8.10 -4.52 -5.31
CA SER A 273 7.49 -4.68 -6.64
C SER A 273 7.02 -6.10 -6.88
N PHE A 274 5.69 -6.33 -6.90
CA PHE A 274 5.10 -7.66 -7.00
C PHE A 274 4.53 -7.90 -8.40
N ALA A 275 5.14 -8.80 -9.17
CA ALA A 275 4.74 -9.13 -10.53
C ALA A 275 4.48 -7.87 -11.39
N ALA A 276 5.43 -6.95 -11.42
CA ALA A 276 5.27 -5.64 -12.04
C ALA A 276 4.86 -5.75 -13.51
N GLY A 277 4.01 -4.83 -13.96
CA GLY A 277 3.49 -4.77 -15.31
C GLY A 277 4.55 -4.46 -16.37
N ASN A 278 4.20 -4.65 -17.63
CA ASN A 278 5.10 -4.48 -18.78
C ASN A 278 5.46 -3.01 -19.11
N THR A 279 4.95 -2.06 -18.37
CA THR A 279 5.30 -0.62 -18.47
C THR A 279 6.24 -0.17 -17.35
N THR A 280 6.79 -1.13 -16.60
CA THR A 280 7.83 -0.87 -15.61
C THR A 280 9.12 -0.47 -16.30
N TYR A 281 9.82 0.53 -15.77
CA TYR A 281 11.12 0.96 -16.27
C TYR A 281 12.13 -0.19 -16.28
N ASN A 282 12.96 -0.23 -17.31
CA ASN A 282 14.09 -1.15 -17.39
C ASN A 282 15.28 -0.66 -16.53
N ALA A 283 16.36 -1.41 -16.50
CA ALA A 283 17.51 -1.09 -15.65
C ALA A 283 18.19 0.24 -16.03
N GLU A 284 18.28 0.57 -17.31
CA GLU A 284 18.87 1.81 -17.79
C GLU A 284 17.99 3.02 -17.42
N GLU A 285 16.67 2.90 -17.56
CA GLU A 285 15.71 3.93 -17.16
C GLU A 285 15.75 4.17 -15.66
N ILE A 286 15.79 3.10 -14.85
CA ILE A 286 15.91 3.20 -13.38
C ILE A 286 17.23 3.86 -13.01
N ALA A 287 18.37 3.43 -13.57
CA ALA A 287 19.67 4.01 -13.28
C ALA A 287 19.71 5.51 -13.60
N ALA A 288 19.15 5.92 -14.75
CA ALA A 288 19.07 7.32 -15.12
C ALA A 288 18.20 8.16 -14.16
N CYS A 289 17.09 7.61 -13.66
CA CYS A 289 16.27 8.28 -12.65
C CYS A 289 17.04 8.47 -11.34
N LEU A 290 17.80 7.46 -10.91
CA LEU A 290 18.57 7.49 -9.66
C LEU A 290 19.69 8.53 -9.65
N GLU A 291 20.18 8.97 -10.82
CA GLU A 291 21.12 10.08 -10.93
C GLU A 291 20.55 11.40 -10.34
N SER A 292 19.22 11.59 -10.39
CA SER A 292 18.56 12.76 -9.80
C SER A 292 18.49 12.73 -8.28
N PHE A 293 18.81 11.59 -7.67
CA PHE A 293 18.73 11.33 -6.22
C PHE A 293 20.10 10.98 -5.62
N GLU A 294 21.17 11.65 -6.02
CA GLU A 294 22.54 11.35 -5.55
C GLU A 294 22.66 11.25 -4.03
N SER A 295 21.97 12.12 -3.29
CA SER A 295 22.03 12.23 -1.84
C SER A 295 21.19 11.18 -1.09
N TYR A 296 20.37 10.40 -1.79
CA TYR A 296 19.43 9.47 -1.19
C TYR A 296 19.82 8.02 -1.47
N GLU A 297 19.98 7.24 -0.41
CA GLU A 297 20.28 5.81 -0.51
C GLU A 297 18.97 5.01 -0.61
N ILE A 298 19.05 3.81 -1.17
CA ILE A 298 17.95 2.85 -1.22
C ILE A 298 18.13 1.87 -0.06
N ASN A 299 17.20 1.85 0.89
CA ASN A 299 17.30 0.93 2.01
C ASN A 299 17.00 -0.52 1.58
N TYR A 300 15.94 -0.74 0.78
CA TYR A 300 15.69 -2.07 0.23
C TYR A 300 14.78 -2.06 -0.99
N ILE A 301 15.12 -2.89 -1.98
CA ILE A 301 14.27 -3.25 -3.12
C ILE A 301 13.98 -4.74 -3.07
N TYR A 302 12.70 -5.10 -3.00
CA TYR A 302 12.24 -6.47 -3.10
C TYR A 302 11.32 -6.65 -4.30
N SER A 303 11.52 -7.71 -5.05
CA SER A 303 10.58 -8.12 -6.09
C SER A 303 10.20 -9.59 -5.92
N ILE A 304 8.94 -9.90 -6.18
CA ILE A 304 8.45 -11.29 -6.27
C ILE A 304 7.68 -11.48 -7.56
N CYS A 305 7.87 -12.63 -8.18
CA CYS A 305 7.13 -12.97 -9.39
C CYS A 305 6.84 -14.47 -9.44
N GLY A 306 5.71 -14.86 -10.00
CA GLY A 306 5.40 -16.25 -10.29
C GLY A 306 6.29 -16.83 -11.39
N ASN A 307 6.68 -18.09 -11.31
CA ASN A 307 7.51 -18.75 -12.32
C ASN A 307 6.77 -18.97 -13.67
N LEU A 308 5.43 -18.84 -13.65
CA LEU A 308 4.56 -18.90 -14.84
C LEU A 308 4.01 -17.52 -15.23
N ASP A 309 4.50 -16.44 -14.61
CA ASP A 309 4.09 -15.08 -14.91
C ASP A 309 4.78 -14.57 -16.18
N GLY A 310 3.97 -14.02 -17.11
CA GLY A 310 4.47 -13.46 -18.36
C GLY A 310 5.37 -12.24 -18.19
N CYS A 311 5.35 -11.57 -17.02
CA CYS A 311 6.18 -10.41 -16.70
C CYS A 311 7.51 -10.78 -16.01
N LEU A 312 7.75 -12.05 -15.67
CA LEU A 312 8.94 -12.49 -14.94
C LEU A 312 10.25 -12.10 -15.61
N TYR A 313 10.30 -12.12 -16.93
CA TYR A 313 11.51 -11.76 -17.68
C TYR A 313 11.93 -10.30 -17.42
N LEU A 314 10.98 -9.38 -17.29
CA LEU A 314 11.26 -7.96 -16.99
C LEU A 314 11.97 -7.80 -15.63
N ALA A 315 11.43 -8.47 -14.60
CA ALA A 315 12.04 -8.44 -13.28
C ALA A 315 13.44 -9.06 -13.30
N ARG A 316 13.63 -10.20 -13.99
CA ARG A 316 14.95 -10.85 -14.10
C ARG A 316 15.97 -9.97 -14.80
N ASP A 317 15.59 -9.35 -15.91
CA ASP A 317 16.49 -8.48 -16.69
C ASP A 317 16.87 -7.26 -15.86
N ALA A 318 15.89 -6.57 -15.23
CA ALA A 318 16.17 -5.41 -14.38
C ALA A 318 17.09 -5.76 -13.20
N PHE A 319 16.83 -6.86 -12.48
CA PHE A 319 17.63 -7.29 -11.33
C PHE A 319 19.02 -7.81 -11.71
N ALA A 320 19.23 -8.28 -12.94
CA ALA A 320 20.53 -8.69 -13.44
C ALA A 320 21.39 -7.52 -13.94
N GLU A 321 20.77 -6.47 -14.47
CA GLU A 321 21.47 -5.36 -15.13
C GLU A 321 21.65 -4.14 -14.21
N LEU A 322 20.65 -3.79 -13.37
CA LEU A 322 20.68 -2.59 -12.54
C LEU A 322 21.93 -2.49 -11.63
N PRO A 323 22.42 -3.57 -10.94
CA PRO A 323 23.62 -3.50 -10.13
C PRO A 323 24.92 -3.26 -10.91
N LYS A 324 24.88 -3.30 -12.25
CA LYS A 324 26.02 -2.98 -13.11
C LYS A 324 26.03 -1.52 -13.55
N LEU A 325 24.91 -0.83 -13.39
CA LEU A 325 24.66 0.54 -13.87
C LEU A 325 24.72 1.58 -12.74
N THR A 326 24.51 1.14 -11.49
CA THR A 326 24.56 2.00 -10.31
C THR A 326 25.08 1.23 -9.10
N ASP A 327 25.79 1.92 -8.21
CA ASP A 327 26.27 1.39 -6.93
C ASP A 327 25.25 1.53 -5.79
N LYS A 328 24.10 2.18 -6.04
CA LYS A 328 23.01 2.32 -5.04
C LYS A 328 22.30 1.01 -4.72
N VAL A 329 22.49 -0.03 -5.54
CA VAL A 329 21.89 -1.36 -5.32
C VAL A 329 22.92 -2.47 -5.41
N VAL A 330 22.89 -3.36 -4.43
CA VAL A 330 23.76 -4.54 -4.34
C VAL A 330 22.91 -5.78 -4.15
N THR A 331 22.98 -6.71 -5.11
CA THR A 331 22.22 -7.97 -5.04
C THR A 331 22.59 -8.76 -3.77
N GLY A 332 21.57 -9.11 -3.00
CA GLY A 332 21.72 -9.85 -1.74
C GLY A 332 21.99 -8.98 -0.50
N GLU A 333 22.22 -7.67 -0.67
CA GLU A 333 22.32 -6.70 0.43
C GLU A 333 21.03 -5.88 0.54
N ASN A 334 20.77 -4.98 -0.41
CA ASN A 334 19.58 -4.13 -0.44
C ASN A 334 18.68 -4.37 -1.68
N MET A 335 18.91 -5.45 -2.41
CA MET A 335 18.14 -5.80 -3.61
C MET A 335 17.95 -7.33 -3.70
N MET A 336 16.68 -7.79 -3.80
CA MET A 336 16.33 -9.19 -3.86
C MET A 336 15.18 -9.45 -4.85
N LEU A 337 15.35 -10.43 -5.74
CA LEU A 337 14.29 -10.99 -6.58
C LEU A 337 13.97 -12.41 -6.11
N GLN A 338 12.74 -12.65 -5.71
CA GLN A 338 12.20 -13.96 -5.39
C GLN A 338 11.31 -14.50 -6.52
N VAL A 339 11.54 -15.74 -6.95
CA VAL A 339 10.67 -16.42 -7.92
C VAL A 339 9.99 -17.60 -7.23
N VAL A 340 8.65 -17.58 -7.25
CA VAL A 340 7.82 -18.59 -6.57
C VAL A 340 6.95 -19.36 -7.56
N PRO A 341 6.44 -20.55 -7.19
CA PRO A 341 5.44 -21.23 -8.00
C PRO A 341 4.17 -20.37 -8.14
N GLY A 342 3.69 -20.13 -9.36
CA GLY A 342 2.46 -19.36 -9.59
C GLY A 342 2.47 -18.62 -10.92
N SER A 343 1.31 -18.01 -11.22
CA SER A 343 1.10 -17.12 -12.36
C SER A 343 0.96 -15.66 -11.90
N HIS A 344 0.62 -14.76 -12.82
CA HIS A 344 0.26 -13.38 -12.51
C HIS A 344 -1.02 -13.33 -11.64
N SER A 345 -0.88 -13.21 -10.33
CA SER A 345 -2.02 -13.34 -9.42
C SER A 345 -1.85 -12.56 -8.11
N ILE A 346 -3.00 -12.14 -7.56
CA ILE A 346 -3.05 -11.48 -6.25
C ILE A 346 -2.49 -12.37 -5.12
N THR A 347 -2.57 -13.70 -5.25
CA THR A 347 -2.00 -14.64 -4.26
C THR A 347 -0.48 -14.51 -4.18
N VAL A 348 0.19 -14.37 -5.33
CA VAL A 348 1.64 -14.11 -5.37
C VAL A 348 1.94 -12.74 -4.76
N ALA A 349 1.11 -11.73 -5.03
CA ALA A 349 1.30 -10.40 -4.46
C ALA A 349 1.06 -10.37 -2.93
N GLN A 350 0.06 -11.10 -2.42
CA GLN A 350 -0.15 -11.23 -0.96
C GLN A 350 1.02 -11.93 -0.27
N LEU A 351 1.59 -12.96 -0.90
CA LEU A 351 2.83 -13.58 -0.43
C LEU A 351 4.00 -12.59 -0.48
N GLY A 352 4.07 -11.81 -1.55
CA GLY A 352 5.07 -10.74 -1.69
C GLY A 352 4.99 -9.73 -0.57
N LEU A 353 3.79 -9.28 -0.22
CA LEU A 353 3.59 -8.34 0.88
C LEU A 353 3.96 -8.97 2.24
N TYR A 354 3.56 -10.22 2.49
CA TYR A 354 3.94 -10.96 3.69
C TYR A 354 5.47 -11.08 3.85
N ASN A 355 6.19 -11.36 2.76
CA ASN A 355 7.65 -11.45 2.79
C ASN A 355 8.29 -10.05 2.93
N PHE A 356 7.80 -9.07 2.21
CA PHE A 356 8.36 -7.71 2.16
C PHE A 356 8.32 -6.99 3.51
N VAL A 357 7.20 -7.05 4.23
CA VAL A 357 7.09 -6.37 5.54
C VAL A 357 8.10 -6.89 6.58
N GLN A 358 8.65 -8.08 6.37
CA GLN A 358 9.68 -8.66 7.21
C GLN A 358 11.11 -8.20 6.83
N LEU A 359 11.26 -7.44 5.75
CA LEU A 359 12.56 -6.95 5.24
C LEU A 359 12.77 -5.46 5.52
N ILE A 360 11.70 -4.72 5.81
CA ILE A 360 11.70 -3.26 5.91
C ILE A 360 11.68 -2.78 7.36
N PHE A 361 12.09 -1.53 7.57
CA PHE A 361 12.05 -0.82 8.86
C PHE A 361 12.86 -1.52 9.98
N LYS A 362 14.07 -1.98 9.65
CA LYS A 362 14.97 -2.70 10.59
C LYS A 362 16.13 -1.83 11.02
#